data_2ed33e01ebcf8a252b1715bb84777282
#
_entry.id   2ed33e01ebcf8a252b1715bb84777282
#
_cell.length_a   1.000
_cell.length_b   1.000
_cell.length_c   1.000
_cell.angle_alpha   90.00
_cell.angle_beta   90.00
_cell.angle_gamma   90.00
#
_symmetry.space_group_name_H-M   'P 1'
#
loop_
_entity.id
_entity.type
_entity.pdbx_description
1 polymer ?
#
loop_
_entity_poly.entity_id
_entity_poly.type
_entity_poly.pdbx_seq_one_letter_code
_entity_poly.pdbx_strand_id
1 'polypeptide(L)'
;MALVDDGSQPLVYVIIASYNHEKYIEASIASVAAQTYRNVELLVVDDGSSDGSVELLRGLQAKYGFDLRVQQNQGLSRTLNEAIARARGNLIVPFGSDDIMLPQRLEKQVAHMWDKPEVGICAGNIEIIDSNGRVMPGKEQRKRDLPFRRLDFDDLFLDRKPGPMAPTLMFRREALEKVGGFDPDIRLEDVYIELAVTKAGYVIDILGEVLAQYRKHPTNTYKNARFMVDNVFKTYSQFSDHPDYEQVIMRFRNSMFLKCSNRDKVLARELLSGLPLKYWNEKTFRGIARLFFS
;
A
#
# COMPACT_ATOMS: atom_id res chain seq x y z
N MET A 1 13.59 -15.43 12.80
CA MET A 1 14.47 -16.53 12.35
C MET A 1 15.20 -16.03 11.12
N ALA A 2 16.55 -16.01 11.12
CA ALA A 2 17.28 -15.64 9.92
C ALA A 2 16.83 -16.58 8.78
N LEU A 3 16.76 -16.05 7.53
CA LEU A 3 16.59 -16.90 6.35
C LEU A 3 17.73 -17.92 6.43
N VAL A 4 17.40 -19.21 6.58
CA VAL A 4 18.40 -20.24 6.78
C VAL A 4 19.25 -20.27 5.53
N ASP A 5 20.52 -19.99 5.66
CA ASP A 5 21.50 -20.12 4.58
C ASP A 5 21.83 -21.62 4.38
N ASP A 6 20.91 -22.31 3.73
CA ASP A 6 21.11 -23.66 3.21
C ASP A 6 21.52 -23.64 1.71
N GLY A 7 21.88 -22.44 1.20
CA GLY A 7 22.20 -22.20 -0.19
C GLY A 7 20.97 -22.10 -1.11
N SER A 8 19.75 -22.24 -0.58
CA SER A 8 18.52 -22.08 -1.35
C SER A 8 18.07 -20.62 -1.37
N GLN A 9 17.64 -20.15 -2.53
CA GLN A 9 17.04 -18.81 -2.63
C GLN A 9 15.68 -18.80 -1.90
N PRO A 10 15.36 -17.75 -1.07
CA PRO A 10 14.11 -17.70 -0.33
C PRO A 10 12.90 -17.71 -1.26
N LEU A 11 11.86 -18.45 -0.89
CA LEU A 11 10.60 -18.44 -1.63
C LEU A 11 9.88 -17.13 -1.42
N VAL A 12 9.56 -16.44 -2.50
CA VAL A 12 8.69 -15.26 -2.54
C VAL A 12 7.27 -15.70 -2.89
N TYR A 13 6.34 -15.38 -2.02
CA TYR A 13 4.92 -15.66 -2.24
C TYR A 13 4.20 -14.37 -2.63
N VAL A 14 3.80 -14.27 -3.90
CA VAL A 14 3.06 -13.12 -4.44
C VAL A 14 1.57 -13.40 -4.33
N ILE A 15 0.82 -12.41 -3.81
CA ILE A 15 -0.64 -12.47 -3.65
C ILE A 15 -1.24 -11.33 -4.44
N ILE A 16 -2.06 -11.64 -5.45
CA ILE A 16 -2.90 -10.67 -6.14
C ILE A 16 -4.34 -10.86 -5.68
N ALA A 17 -4.88 -9.90 -4.93
CA ALA A 17 -6.30 -9.82 -4.64
C ALA A 17 -6.98 -8.98 -5.73
N SER A 18 -7.95 -9.57 -6.44
CA SER A 18 -8.65 -8.96 -7.57
C SER A 18 -10.12 -8.72 -7.23
N TYR A 19 -10.62 -7.55 -7.60
CA TYR A 19 -12.04 -7.23 -7.54
C TYR A 19 -12.43 -6.23 -8.64
N ASN A 20 -13.20 -6.70 -9.66
CA ASN A 20 -13.65 -5.90 -10.80
C ASN A 20 -12.50 -5.22 -11.58
N HIS A 21 -11.44 -5.96 -11.87
CA HIS A 21 -10.26 -5.50 -12.59
C HIS A 21 -9.99 -6.25 -13.91
N GLU A 22 -11.04 -6.70 -14.61
CA GLU A 22 -10.96 -7.39 -15.92
C GLU A 22 -9.99 -6.72 -16.90
N LYS A 23 -9.98 -5.39 -16.94
CA LYS A 23 -9.14 -4.62 -17.88
C LYS A 23 -7.64 -4.64 -17.57
N TYR A 24 -7.24 -4.97 -16.34
CA TYR A 24 -5.88 -4.75 -15.87
C TYR A 24 -5.19 -6.03 -15.42
N ILE A 25 -5.97 -7.01 -14.94
CA ILE A 25 -5.47 -8.19 -14.24
C ILE A 25 -4.49 -9.03 -15.07
N GLU A 26 -4.67 -9.14 -16.39
CA GLU A 26 -3.72 -9.88 -17.25
C GLU A 26 -2.34 -9.21 -17.24
N ALA A 27 -2.27 -7.88 -17.34
CA ALA A 27 -1.00 -7.14 -17.32
C ALA A 27 -0.28 -7.31 -15.97
N SER A 28 -1.03 -7.29 -14.86
CA SER A 28 -0.50 -7.52 -13.52
C SER A 28 0.10 -8.92 -13.39
N ILE A 29 -0.66 -9.98 -13.73
CA ILE A 29 -0.19 -11.37 -13.69
C ILE A 29 1.03 -11.58 -14.60
N ALA A 30 0.97 -11.08 -15.85
CA ALA A 30 2.08 -11.19 -16.79
C ALA A 30 3.36 -10.55 -16.25
N SER A 31 3.26 -9.44 -15.53
CA SER A 31 4.41 -8.76 -14.93
C SER A 31 5.07 -9.55 -13.79
N VAL A 32 4.28 -10.33 -13.04
CA VAL A 32 4.81 -11.27 -12.03
C VAL A 32 5.49 -12.45 -12.72
N ALA A 33 4.87 -13.03 -13.74
CA ALA A 33 5.46 -14.13 -14.50
C ALA A 33 6.78 -13.75 -15.22
N ALA A 34 6.96 -12.46 -15.52
CA ALA A 34 8.17 -11.92 -16.19
C ALA A 34 9.31 -11.57 -15.22
N GLN A 35 9.19 -11.84 -13.91
CA GLN A 35 10.25 -11.52 -12.94
C GLN A 35 11.53 -12.31 -13.22
N THR A 36 12.69 -11.66 -13.02
CA THR A 36 14.01 -12.31 -13.13
C THR A 36 14.29 -13.28 -11.98
N TYR A 37 13.75 -13.00 -10.79
CA TYR A 37 13.78 -13.93 -9.67
C TYR A 37 12.84 -15.11 -9.93
N ARG A 38 13.32 -16.36 -9.73
CA ARG A 38 12.60 -17.55 -10.18
C ARG A 38 11.90 -18.34 -9.08
N ASN A 39 12.35 -18.23 -7.82
CA ASN A 39 11.72 -18.95 -6.72
C ASN A 39 10.49 -18.19 -6.20
N VAL A 40 9.42 -18.18 -7.03
CA VAL A 40 8.19 -17.42 -6.83
C VAL A 40 6.99 -18.35 -6.92
N GLU A 41 6.09 -18.26 -5.94
CA GLU A 41 4.72 -18.78 -6.02
C GLU A 41 3.76 -17.60 -6.19
N LEU A 42 2.79 -17.73 -7.09
CA LEU A 42 1.74 -16.72 -7.31
C LEU A 42 0.37 -17.31 -6.96
N LEU A 43 -0.32 -16.65 -6.03
CA LEU A 43 -1.74 -16.87 -5.76
C LEU A 43 -2.53 -15.65 -6.25
N VAL A 44 -3.54 -15.90 -7.07
CA VAL A 44 -4.54 -14.89 -7.43
C VAL A 44 -5.86 -15.24 -6.74
N VAL A 45 -6.42 -14.28 -6.01
CA VAL A 45 -7.72 -14.43 -5.34
C VAL A 45 -8.69 -13.44 -5.95
N ASP A 46 -9.74 -13.94 -6.59
CA ASP A 46 -10.88 -13.09 -6.99
C ASP A 46 -11.85 -12.97 -5.82
N ASP A 47 -12.02 -11.75 -5.32
CA ASP A 47 -12.85 -11.45 -4.15
C ASP A 47 -14.29 -11.08 -4.55
N GLY A 48 -14.89 -11.91 -5.41
CA GLY A 48 -16.30 -11.80 -5.78
C GLY A 48 -16.58 -10.78 -6.86
N SER A 49 -15.75 -10.72 -7.91
CA SER A 49 -15.96 -9.84 -9.06
C SER A 49 -17.28 -10.10 -9.75
N SER A 50 -17.90 -9.03 -10.24
CA SER A 50 -19.14 -9.03 -11.02
C SER A 50 -18.94 -8.72 -12.52
N ASP A 51 -17.70 -8.40 -12.92
CA ASP A 51 -17.29 -8.23 -14.33
C ASP A 51 -16.74 -9.54 -14.91
N GLY A 52 -16.07 -9.50 -16.06
CA GLY A 52 -15.47 -10.66 -16.71
C GLY A 52 -14.16 -11.19 -16.06
N SER A 53 -13.75 -10.67 -14.89
CA SER A 53 -12.49 -11.04 -14.24
C SER A 53 -12.34 -12.53 -13.99
N VAL A 54 -13.38 -13.20 -13.46
CA VAL A 54 -13.31 -14.64 -13.13
C VAL A 54 -13.08 -15.50 -14.36
N GLU A 55 -13.81 -15.24 -15.45
CA GLU A 55 -13.65 -16.00 -16.70
C GLU A 55 -12.25 -15.78 -17.30
N LEU A 56 -11.78 -14.53 -17.32
CA LEU A 56 -10.44 -14.19 -17.77
C LEU A 56 -9.38 -14.90 -16.91
N LEU A 57 -9.49 -14.89 -15.59
CA LEU A 57 -8.54 -15.52 -14.67
C LEU A 57 -8.41 -17.03 -14.90
N ARG A 58 -9.51 -17.73 -15.20
CA ARG A 58 -9.46 -19.17 -15.55
C ARG A 58 -8.64 -19.43 -16.82
N GLY A 59 -8.79 -18.57 -17.83
CA GLY A 59 -7.97 -18.64 -19.04
C GLY A 59 -6.49 -18.33 -18.77
N LEU A 60 -6.21 -17.31 -17.98
CA LEU A 60 -4.85 -16.90 -17.62
C LEU A 60 -4.15 -17.93 -16.72
N GLN A 61 -4.86 -18.65 -15.87
CA GLN A 61 -4.31 -19.72 -15.04
C GLN A 61 -3.63 -20.79 -15.90
N ALA A 62 -4.27 -21.22 -16.99
CA ALA A 62 -3.68 -22.18 -17.91
C ALA A 62 -2.43 -21.63 -18.62
N LYS A 63 -2.38 -20.33 -18.87
CA LYS A 63 -1.27 -19.65 -19.57
C LYS A 63 -0.05 -19.42 -18.68
N TYR A 64 -0.26 -19.03 -17.43
CA TYR A 64 0.81 -18.55 -16.54
C TYR A 64 1.12 -19.48 -15.35
N GLY A 65 0.29 -20.49 -15.08
CA GLY A 65 0.57 -21.54 -14.09
C GLY A 65 0.50 -21.07 -12.63
N PHE A 66 -0.45 -20.18 -12.27
CA PHE A 66 -0.65 -19.70 -10.90
C PHE A 66 -1.79 -20.42 -10.19
N ASP A 67 -1.82 -20.35 -8.87
CA ASP A 67 -2.95 -20.81 -8.07
C ASP A 67 -4.10 -19.77 -8.12
N LEU A 68 -5.33 -20.24 -8.41
CA LEU A 68 -6.53 -19.39 -8.47
C LEU A 68 -7.52 -19.77 -7.40
N ARG A 69 -8.02 -18.76 -6.68
CA ARG A 69 -9.18 -18.87 -5.80
C ARG A 69 -10.26 -17.87 -6.22
N VAL A 70 -11.49 -18.30 -6.17
CA VAL A 70 -12.68 -17.44 -6.36
C VAL A 70 -13.52 -17.54 -5.10
N GLN A 71 -13.91 -16.44 -4.53
CA GLN A 71 -14.64 -16.38 -3.27
C GLN A 71 -15.74 -15.31 -3.31
N GLN A 72 -16.63 -15.31 -2.31
CA GLN A 72 -17.51 -14.18 -2.07
C GLN A 72 -16.71 -13.01 -1.51
N ASN A 73 -17.12 -11.78 -1.85
CA ASN A 73 -16.42 -10.57 -1.41
C ASN A 73 -16.40 -10.48 0.12
N GLN A 74 -15.22 -10.43 0.68
CA GLN A 74 -14.98 -10.26 2.12
C GLN A 74 -14.04 -9.08 2.44
N GLY A 75 -13.54 -8.41 1.40
CA GLY A 75 -12.63 -7.26 1.47
C GLY A 75 -11.15 -7.65 1.51
N LEU A 76 -10.32 -6.67 1.13
CA LEU A 76 -8.90 -6.87 0.85
C LEU A 76 -8.11 -7.44 2.05
N SER A 77 -8.26 -6.86 3.25
CA SER A 77 -7.51 -7.28 4.44
C SER A 77 -7.76 -8.75 4.81
N ARG A 78 -9.02 -9.20 4.78
CA ARG A 78 -9.37 -10.62 5.07
C ARG A 78 -8.83 -11.53 3.99
N THR A 79 -9.00 -11.15 2.73
CA THR A 79 -8.48 -11.90 1.58
C THR A 79 -6.96 -12.08 1.67
N LEU A 80 -6.21 -11.01 2.01
CA LEU A 80 -4.77 -11.07 2.19
C LEU A 80 -4.39 -11.96 3.39
N ASN A 81 -5.04 -11.82 4.54
CA ASN A 81 -4.74 -12.64 5.72
C ASN A 81 -4.95 -14.14 5.46
N GLU A 82 -6.04 -14.52 4.80
CA GLU A 82 -6.29 -15.91 4.43
C GLU A 82 -5.25 -16.44 3.43
N ALA A 83 -4.81 -15.61 2.49
CA ALA A 83 -3.76 -15.96 1.54
C ALA A 83 -2.40 -16.12 2.26
N ILE A 84 -2.03 -15.18 3.14
CA ILE A 84 -0.80 -15.22 3.94
C ILE A 84 -0.74 -16.45 4.83
N ALA A 85 -1.85 -16.83 5.48
CA ALA A 85 -1.91 -18.03 6.33
C ALA A 85 -1.59 -19.33 5.57
N ARG A 86 -1.76 -19.35 4.25
CA ARG A 86 -1.47 -20.50 3.36
C ARG A 86 -0.11 -20.40 2.68
N ALA A 87 0.50 -19.21 2.68
CA ALA A 87 1.79 -18.98 2.06
C ALA A 87 2.87 -19.84 2.69
N ARG A 88 3.75 -20.41 1.86
CA ARG A 88 4.91 -21.20 2.32
C ARG A 88 6.20 -20.38 2.34
N GLY A 89 6.22 -19.28 1.61
CA GLY A 89 7.39 -18.42 1.47
C GLY A 89 7.71 -17.59 2.71
N ASN A 90 8.99 -17.25 2.87
CA ASN A 90 9.47 -16.37 3.93
C ASN A 90 9.27 -14.88 3.60
N LEU A 91 9.06 -14.56 2.33
CA LEU A 91 8.81 -13.22 1.83
C LEU A 91 7.43 -13.17 1.16
N ILE A 92 6.63 -12.19 1.54
CA ILE A 92 5.24 -12.03 1.11
C ILE A 92 5.13 -10.72 0.32
N VAL A 93 4.49 -10.77 -0.82
CA VAL A 93 4.28 -9.62 -1.70
C VAL A 93 2.79 -9.48 -2.03
N PRO A 94 2.02 -8.72 -1.25
CA PRO A 94 0.71 -8.25 -1.72
C PRO A 94 0.92 -7.33 -2.93
N PHE A 95 0.21 -7.60 -4.01
CA PHE A 95 0.37 -6.83 -5.25
C PHE A 95 -0.98 -6.46 -5.85
N GLY A 96 -1.09 -5.22 -6.32
CA GLY A 96 -2.32 -4.70 -6.93
C GLY A 96 -2.65 -5.43 -8.24
N SER A 97 -3.93 -5.73 -8.43
CA SER A 97 -4.44 -6.35 -9.67
C SER A 97 -4.52 -5.39 -10.86
N ASP A 98 -4.16 -4.12 -10.67
CA ASP A 98 -4.18 -3.03 -11.65
C ASP A 98 -2.80 -2.42 -11.94
N ASP A 99 -1.76 -2.83 -11.18
CA ASP A 99 -0.40 -2.33 -11.30
C ASP A 99 0.51 -3.25 -12.14
N ILE A 100 1.73 -2.79 -12.43
CA ILE A 100 2.74 -3.55 -13.17
C ILE A 100 4.02 -3.64 -12.34
N MET A 101 4.50 -4.86 -12.12
CA MET A 101 5.76 -5.15 -11.45
C MET A 101 6.92 -5.05 -12.44
N LEU A 102 7.97 -4.26 -12.15
CA LEU A 102 9.12 -4.19 -13.04
C LEU A 102 9.98 -5.47 -12.94
N PRO A 103 10.64 -5.91 -14.02
CA PRO A 103 11.21 -7.27 -14.13
C PRO A 103 12.21 -7.67 -13.05
N GLN A 104 13.02 -6.75 -12.53
CA GLN A 104 14.06 -7.03 -11.53
C GLN A 104 13.61 -6.74 -10.09
N ARG A 105 12.32 -6.43 -9.86
CA ARG A 105 11.86 -6.00 -8.53
C ARG A 105 12.12 -7.04 -7.46
N LEU A 106 11.64 -8.26 -7.65
CA LEU A 106 11.78 -9.31 -6.64
C LEU A 106 13.24 -9.63 -6.35
N GLU A 107 14.07 -9.74 -7.39
CA GLU A 107 15.51 -9.99 -7.25
C GLU A 107 16.20 -8.95 -6.38
N LYS A 108 15.95 -7.65 -6.64
CA LYS A 108 16.54 -6.53 -5.89
C LYS A 108 16.08 -6.50 -4.43
N GLN A 109 14.77 -6.71 -4.20
CA GLN A 109 14.23 -6.70 -2.85
C GLN A 109 14.69 -7.91 -2.02
N VAL A 110 14.74 -9.10 -2.63
CA VAL A 110 15.27 -10.30 -1.97
C VAL A 110 16.74 -10.10 -1.60
N ALA A 111 17.57 -9.68 -2.55
CA ALA A 111 19.00 -9.42 -2.30
C ALA A 111 19.21 -8.39 -1.18
N HIS A 112 18.36 -7.37 -1.12
CA HIS A 112 18.44 -6.35 -0.07
C HIS A 112 18.06 -6.87 1.32
N MET A 113 17.04 -7.74 1.41
CA MET A 113 16.51 -8.25 2.69
C MET A 113 17.27 -9.47 3.23
N TRP A 114 18.11 -10.11 2.42
CA TRP A 114 18.69 -11.42 2.71
C TRP A 114 19.37 -11.49 4.07
N ASP A 115 20.29 -10.59 4.33
CA ASP A 115 21.14 -10.52 5.52
C ASP A 115 20.70 -9.48 6.56
N LYS A 116 19.47 -8.94 6.43
CA LYS A 116 18.92 -7.86 7.25
C LYS A 116 17.64 -8.28 7.96
N PRO A 117 17.71 -9.07 9.04
CA PRO A 117 16.52 -9.55 9.75
C PRO A 117 15.70 -8.42 10.38
N GLU A 118 16.29 -7.26 10.62
CA GLU A 118 15.62 -6.07 11.14
C GLU A 118 14.70 -5.41 10.10
N VAL A 119 14.90 -5.69 8.79
CA VAL A 119 14.04 -5.16 7.73
C VAL A 119 12.77 -6.00 7.63
N GLY A 120 11.68 -5.48 8.15
CA GLY A 120 10.36 -6.10 8.08
C GLY A 120 9.65 -5.84 6.74
N ILE A 121 9.93 -4.69 6.13
CA ILE A 121 9.36 -4.28 4.84
C ILE A 121 10.47 -3.71 3.95
N CYS A 122 10.52 -4.18 2.70
CA CYS A 122 11.32 -3.57 1.64
C CYS A 122 10.40 -3.02 0.57
N ALA A 123 10.64 -1.78 0.16
CA ALA A 123 9.88 -1.09 -0.87
C ALA A 123 10.81 -0.40 -1.88
N GLY A 124 10.25 0.34 -2.82
CA GLY A 124 10.99 1.15 -3.78
C GLY A 124 10.17 2.31 -4.31
N ASN A 125 10.71 3.02 -5.29
CA ASN A 125 10.00 4.07 -5.98
C ASN A 125 9.02 3.50 -7.02
N ILE A 126 8.13 4.34 -7.54
CA ILE A 126 7.15 3.98 -8.57
C ILE A 126 7.25 4.90 -9.77
N GLU A 127 6.84 4.40 -10.92
CA GLU A 127 6.48 5.18 -12.09
C GLU A 127 4.95 5.22 -12.23
N ILE A 128 4.37 6.39 -12.51
CA ILE A 128 2.91 6.52 -12.64
C ILE A 128 2.51 6.34 -14.09
N ILE A 129 1.53 5.45 -14.34
CA ILE A 129 0.93 5.21 -15.64
C ILE A 129 -0.56 5.56 -15.66
N ASP A 130 -1.11 5.86 -16.84
CA ASP A 130 -2.54 6.06 -17.04
C ASP A 130 -3.31 4.72 -17.15
N SER A 131 -4.63 4.79 -17.33
CA SER A 131 -5.49 3.62 -17.50
C SER A 131 -5.15 2.75 -18.73
N ASN A 132 -4.37 3.27 -19.68
CA ASN A 132 -3.92 2.55 -20.88
C ASN A 132 -2.48 2.03 -20.76
N GLY A 133 -1.83 2.22 -19.60
CA GLY A 133 -0.45 1.80 -19.37
C GLY A 133 0.61 2.78 -19.91
N ARG A 134 0.24 4.00 -20.29
CA ARG A 134 1.18 5.01 -20.79
C ARG A 134 1.76 5.79 -19.61
N VAL A 135 3.07 5.99 -19.61
CA VAL A 135 3.76 6.77 -18.57
C VAL A 135 3.23 8.21 -18.55
N MET A 136 2.82 8.67 -17.39
CA MET A 136 2.29 10.02 -17.21
C MET A 136 3.42 11.08 -17.21
N PRO A 137 3.11 12.36 -17.56
CA PRO A 137 4.12 13.42 -17.62
C PRO A 137 4.78 13.71 -16.27
N GLY A 138 5.99 14.29 -16.30
CA GLY A 138 6.88 14.47 -15.17
C GLY A 138 6.30 15.13 -13.91
N LYS A 139 5.35 16.08 -14.05
CA LYS A 139 4.65 16.69 -12.90
C LYS A 139 3.82 15.67 -12.08
N GLU A 140 3.38 14.58 -12.71
CA GLU A 140 2.65 13.48 -12.05
C GLU A 140 3.61 12.48 -11.41
N GLN A 141 4.90 12.51 -11.78
CA GLN A 141 5.96 11.61 -11.32
C GLN A 141 6.72 12.11 -10.06
N ARG A 142 6.09 12.98 -9.24
CA ARG A 142 6.78 13.73 -8.15
C ARG A 142 7.47 12.87 -7.09
N LYS A 143 7.14 11.58 -6.99
CA LYS A 143 7.73 10.63 -6.04
C LYS A 143 8.72 9.67 -6.70
N ARG A 144 9.07 9.94 -7.95
CA ARG A 144 10.08 9.22 -8.70
C ARG A 144 11.47 9.74 -8.31
N ASP A 145 12.45 8.86 -8.35
CA ASP A 145 13.86 9.19 -8.15
C ASP A 145 14.21 9.68 -6.71
N LEU A 146 13.45 9.27 -5.70
CA LEU A 146 13.86 9.48 -4.31
C LEU A 146 15.01 8.52 -3.96
N PRO A 147 16.05 8.98 -3.22
CA PRO A 147 17.15 8.12 -2.82
C PRO A 147 16.72 7.06 -1.83
N PHE A 148 17.62 6.07 -1.58
CA PHE A 148 17.43 5.10 -0.50
C PHE A 148 17.10 5.82 0.82
N ARG A 149 16.15 5.25 1.57
CA ARG A 149 15.78 5.74 2.89
C ARG A 149 15.32 4.61 3.79
N ARG A 150 15.75 4.63 5.03
CA ARG A 150 15.28 3.75 6.10
C ARG A 150 14.32 4.52 6.99
N LEU A 151 13.20 3.89 7.35
CA LEU A 151 12.18 4.46 8.20
C LEU A 151 11.93 3.55 9.40
N ASP A 152 11.87 4.16 10.57
CA ASP A 152 11.32 3.58 11.78
C ASP A 152 9.86 4.00 12.01
N PHE A 153 9.29 3.63 13.16
CA PHE A 153 7.92 3.98 13.50
C PHE A 153 7.69 5.49 13.55
N ASP A 154 8.59 6.24 14.18
CA ASP A 154 8.46 7.69 14.32
C ASP A 154 8.60 8.42 12.98
N ASP A 155 9.46 7.94 12.09
CA ASP A 155 9.61 8.51 10.76
C ASP A 155 8.30 8.45 9.97
N LEU A 156 7.56 7.33 10.09
CA LEU A 156 6.25 7.14 9.45
C LEU A 156 5.16 7.89 10.18
N PHE A 157 5.03 7.66 11.48
CA PHE A 157 3.94 8.20 12.28
C PHE A 157 3.93 9.73 12.30
N LEU A 158 5.10 10.34 12.37
CA LEU A 158 5.29 11.79 12.37
C LEU A 158 5.43 12.40 10.97
N ASP A 159 5.41 11.59 9.89
CA ASP A 159 5.60 12.03 8.50
C ASP A 159 6.92 12.81 8.32
N ARG A 160 8.01 12.30 8.93
CA ARG A 160 9.35 12.91 8.84
C ARG A 160 10.04 12.67 7.50
N LYS A 161 9.77 11.50 6.90
CA LYS A 161 10.31 11.08 5.61
C LYS A 161 9.19 10.57 4.70
N PRO A 162 9.33 10.65 3.37
CA PRO A 162 8.36 10.05 2.45
C PRO A 162 8.22 8.55 2.69
N GLY A 163 7.00 8.08 2.98
CA GLY A 163 6.67 6.68 3.19
C GLY A 163 6.83 5.81 1.94
N PRO A 164 6.69 4.49 2.09
CA PRO A 164 6.73 3.57 0.97
C PRO A 164 5.51 3.73 0.06
N MET A 165 5.56 3.08 -1.09
CA MET A 165 4.46 3.07 -2.05
C MET A 165 3.87 1.66 -2.10
N ALA A 166 2.58 1.52 -1.81
CA ALA A 166 1.87 0.24 -1.71
C ALA A 166 2.19 -0.76 -2.84
N PRO A 167 2.27 -0.39 -4.14
CA PRO A 167 2.63 -1.32 -5.20
C PRO A 167 4.02 -1.94 -5.10
N THR A 168 4.88 -1.48 -4.18
CA THR A 168 6.28 -1.94 -4.08
C THR A 168 6.57 -2.74 -2.81
N LEU A 169 5.59 -2.93 -1.94
CA LEU A 169 5.80 -3.58 -0.64
C LEU A 169 6.19 -5.05 -0.80
N MET A 170 7.24 -5.45 -0.10
CA MET A 170 7.63 -6.83 0.18
C MET A 170 7.83 -6.97 1.68
N PHE A 171 7.18 -7.93 2.28
CA PHE A 171 7.16 -8.17 3.71
C PHE A 171 8.00 -9.39 4.08
N ARG A 172 8.70 -9.31 5.19
CA ARG A 172 9.16 -10.51 5.90
C ARG A 172 7.95 -11.16 6.57
N ARG A 173 7.71 -12.45 6.31
CA ARG A 173 6.56 -13.18 6.87
C ARG A 173 6.50 -13.09 8.40
N GLU A 174 7.63 -13.28 9.05
CA GLU A 174 7.76 -13.19 10.51
C GLU A 174 7.29 -11.82 11.06
N ALA A 175 7.53 -10.73 10.32
CA ALA A 175 7.06 -9.40 10.71
C ALA A 175 5.53 -9.28 10.62
N LEU A 176 4.91 -9.87 9.58
CA LEU A 176 3.44 -9.94 9.47
C LEU A 176 2.83 -10.80 10.58
N GLU A 177 3.40 -11.97 10.85
CA GLU A 177 2.94 -12.88 11.91
C GLU A 177 3.02 -12.23 13.28
N LYS A 178 4.12 -11.50 13.57
CA LYS A 178 4.32 -10.79 14.84
C LYS A 178 3.25 -9.75 15.15
N VAL A 179 2.68 -9.12 14.13
CA VAL A 179 1.64 -8.08 14.27
C VAL A 179 0.22 -8.61 14.04
N GLY A 180 0.07 -9.90 13.74
CA GLY A 180 -1.23 -10.52 13.51
C GLY A 180 -1.83 -10.24 12.11
N GLY A 181 -1.01 -9.75 11.16
CA GLY A 181 -1.44 -9.44 9.80
C GLY A 181 -2.19 -8.13 9.66
N PHE A 182 -3.02 -8.03 8.62
CA PHE A 182 -3.84 -6.87 8.30
C PHE A 182 -5.09 -6.83 9.18
N ASP A 183 -5.45 -5.65 9.72
CA ASP A 183 -6.69 -5.48 10.46
C ASP A 183 -7.89 -5.44 9.48
N PRO A 184 -8.86 -6.38 9.58
CA PRO A 184 -10.02 -6.42 8.69
C PRO A 184 -10.95 -5.21 8.79
N ASP A 185 -10.90 -4.49 9.90
CA ASP A 185 -11.71 -3.31 10.15
C ASP A 185 -11.05 -2.00 9.65
N ILE A 186 -9.78 -2.06 9.25
CA ILE A 186 -9.02 -0.93 8.70
C ILE A 186 -8.99 -1.03 7.17
N ARG A 187 -9.46 0.02 6.50
CA ARG A 187 -9.54 0.07 5.03
C ARG A 187 -8.39 0.85 4.36
N LEU A 188 -7.44 1.33 5.14
CA LEU A 188 -6.12 1.78 4.71
C LEU A 188 -5.10 0.75 5.22
N GLU A 189 -5.20 -0.43 4.68
CA GLU A 189 -4.48 -1.61 5.11
C GLU A 189 -2.96 -1.45 4.97
N ASP A 190 -2.51 -0.76 3.93
CA ASP A 190 -1.11 -0.45 3.69
C ASP A 190 -0.54 0.46 4.78
N VAL A 191 -1.20 1.58 5.09
CA VAL A 191 -0.76 2.50 6.15
C VAL A 191 -0.77 1.82 7.51
N TYR A 192 -1.82 1.02 7.80
CA TYR A 192 -1.91 0.30 9.06
C TYR A 192 -0.76 -0.68 9.26
N ILE A 193 -0.52 -1.55 8.27
CA ILE A 193 0.49 -2.61 8.40
C ILE A 193 1.91 -2.05 8.46
N GLU A 194 2.20 -0.97 7.74
CA GLU A 194 3.47 -0.25 7.81
C GLU A 194 3.75 0.27 9.23
N LEU A 195 2.75 0.92 9.84
CA LEU A 195 2.84 1.41 11.21
C LEU A 195 2.93 0.26 12.23
N ALA A 196 2.14 -0.79 12.07
CA ALA A 196 2.14 -1.94 12.98
C ALA A 196 3.50 -2.67 12.97
N VAL A 197 4.05 -2.94 11.79
CA VAL A 197 5.35 -3.62 11.63
C VAL A 197 6.48 -2.78 12.22
N THR A 198 6.48 -1.47 11.98
CA THR A 198 7.53 -0.60 12.53
C THR A 198 7.38 -0.39 14.03
N LYS A 199 6.16 -0.29 14.57
CA LYS A 199 5.91 -0.28 16.02
C LYS A 199 6.38 -1.57 16.71
N ALA A 200 6.34 -2.70 16.00
CA ALA A 200 6.84 -3.98 16.51
C ALA A 200 8.38 -4.08 16.50
N GLY A 201 9.10 -3.01 16.11
CA GLY A 201 10.57 -2.90 16.17
C GLY A 201 11.29 -3.25 14.86
N TYR A 202 10.58 -3.51 13.77
CA TYR A 202 11.18 -3.62 12.45
C TYR A 202 11.38 -2.24 11.81
N VAL A 203 12.16 -2.20 10.73
CA VAL A 203 12.33 -1.02 9.89
C VAL A 203 11.77 -1.26 8.49
N ILE A 204 11.48 -0.16 7.79
CA ILE A 204 11.16 -0.16 6.36
C ILE A 204 12.36 0.39 5.60
N ASP A 205 12.90 -0.39 4.66
CA ASP A 205 13.90 0.07 3.71
C ASP A 205 13.25 0.35 2.36
N ILE A 206 13.43 1.55 1.85
CA ILE A 206 12.89 1.96 0.56
C ILE A 206 14.06 2.21 -0.39
N LEU A 207 14.18 1.35 -1.39
CA LEU A 207 15.24 1.42 -2.41
C LEU A 207 15.06 2.66 -3.29
N GLY A 208 16.16 3.19 -3.80
CA GLY A 208 16.15 4.34 -4.71
C GLY A 208 15.62 4.02 -6.11
N GLU A 209 15.49 2.74 -6.44
CA GLU A 209 15.05 2.29 -7.77
C GLU A 209 13.53 2.31 -7.92
N VAL A 210 13.07 2.52 -9.15
CA VAL A 210 11.69 2.30 -9.56
C VAL A 210 11.46 0.80 -9.68
N LEU A 211 10.51 0.28 -8.90
CA LEU A 211 10.24 -1.16 -8.81
C LEU A 211 8.86 -1.56 -9.35
N ALA A 212 7.94 -0.60 -9.49
CA ALA A 212 6.60 -0.86 -10.02
C ALA A 212 6.07 0.34 -10.80
N GLN A 213 5.09 0.08 -11.67
CA GLN A 213 4.27 1.10 -12.30
C GLN A 213 2.90 1.13 -11.62
N TYR A 214 2.56 2.28 -11.04
CA TYR A 214 1.28 2.53 -10.39
C TYR A 214 0.27 3.10 -11.37
N ARG A 215 -0.86 2.41 -11.52
CA ARG A 215 -1.91 2.81 -12.47
C ARG A 215 -2.91 3.78 -11.87
N LYS A 216 -3.10 4.92 -12.55
CA LYS A 216 -4.16 5.87 -12.24
C LYS A 216 -5.38 5.64 -13.12
N HIS A 217 -6.52 5.34 -12.49
CA HIS A 217 -7.82 5.19 -13.15
C HIS A 217 -8.95 5.82 -12.31
N PRO A 218 -10.17 5.98 -12.86
CA PRO A 218 -11.28 6.68 -12.20
C PRO A 218 -11.70 6.08 -10.85
N THR A 219 -11.55 4.78 -10.66
CA THR A 219 -12.01 4.02 -9.49
C THR A 219 -10.98 3.87 -8.37
N ASN A 220 -9.78 4.50 -8.48
CA ASN A 220 -8.82 4.49 -7.38
C ASN A 220 -9.40 5.10 -6.09
N THR A 221 -9.25 4.40 -4.97
CA THR A 221 -9.87 4.68 -3.66
C THR A 221 -9.51 6.04 -3.07
N TYR A 222 -8.27 6.53 -3.26
CA TYR A 222 -7.77 7.79 -2.68
C TYR A 222 -8.52 9.07 -3.12
N LYS A 223 -9.39 8.97 -4.13
CA LYS A 223 -10.18 10.10 -4.63
C LYS A 223 -11.35 10.48 -3.73
N ASN A 224 -11.80 9.59 -2.85
CA ASN A 224 -12.90 9.84 -1.92
C ASN A 224 -12.37 10.50 -0.64
N ALA A 225 -12.60 11.82 -0.49
CA ALA A 225 -12.08 12.59 0.63
C ALA A 225 -12.68 12.15 1.99
N ARG A 226 -13.98 11.85 2.05
CA ARG A 226 -14.66 11.35 3.28
C ARG A 226 -14.05 10.02 3.70
N PHE A 227 -13.97 9.07 2.76
CA PHE A 227 -13.34 7.78 3.01
C PHE A 227 -11.91 7.92 3.56
N MET A 228 -11.10 8.79 2.98
CA MET A 228 -9.72 9.02 3.43
C MET A 228 -9.67 9.62 4.85
N VAL A 229 -10.54 10.59 5.15
CA VAL A 229 -10.58 11.19 6.50
C VAL A 229 -10.96 10.16 7.55
N ASP A 230 -12.05 9.42 7.34
CA ASP A 230 -12.57 8.46 8.31
C ASP A 230 -11.56 7.33 8.55
N ASN A 231 -10.96 6.81 7.48
CA ASN A 231 -10.02 5.69 7.60
C ASN A 231 -8.65 6.10 8.12
N VAL A 232 -8.13 7.28 7.80
CA VAL A 232 -6.89 7.78 8.43
C VAL A 232 -7.09 7.97 9.93
N PHE A 233 -8.19 8.58 10.37
CA PHE A 233 -8.45 8.70 11.81
C PHE A 233 -8.55 7.33 12.48
N LYS A 234 -9.26 6.38 11.88
CA LYS A 234 -9.38 5.02 12.40
C LYS A 234 -8.04 4.30 12.48
N THR A 235 -7.22 4.40 11.43
CA THR A 235 -5.88 3.79 11.38
C THR A 235 -4.98 4.36 12.47
N TYR A 236 -4.86 5.69 12.54
CA TYR A 236 -4.00 6.33 13.53
C TYR A 236 -4.49 6.15 14.98
N SER A 237 -5.81 5.97 15.22
CA SER A 237 -6.34 5.70 16.57
C SER A 237 -5.82 4.40 17.18
N GLN A 238 -5.36 3.44 16.36
CA GLN A 238 -4.71 2.20 16.81
C GLN A 238 -3.35 2.47 17.47
N PHE A 239 -2.81 3.68 17.31
CA PHE A 239 -1.51 4.11 17.80
C PHE A 239 -1.64 5.33 18.72
N SER A 240 -2.79 5.47 19.40
CA SER A 240 -3.12 6.62 20.26
C SER A 240 -2.28 6.72 21.54
N ASP A 241 -1.52 5.69 21.85
CA ASP A 241 -0.52 5.66 22.93
C ASP A 241 0.75 6.46 22.62
N HIS A 242 0.94 6.90 21.36
CA HIS A 242 2.09 7.73 21.00
C HIS A 242 1.94 9.15 21.58
N PRO A 243 3.01 9.73 22.22
CA PRO A 243 2.94 11.04 22.87
C PRO A 243 2.50 12.19 21.94
N ASP A 244 2.88 12.12 20.66
CA ASP A 244 2.52 13.14 19.66
C ASP A 244 1.23 12.82 18.89
N TYR A 245 0.44 11.82 19.30
CA TYR A 245 -0.78 11.40 18.60
C TYR A 245 -1.73 12.57 18.29
N GLU A 246 -2.05 13.39 19.32
CA GLU A 246 -2.95 14.54 19.16
C GLU A 246 -2.43 15.51 18.09
N GLN A 247 -1.12 15.80 18.11
CA GLN A 247 -0.49 16.71 17.17
C GLN A 247 -0.56 16.19 15.72
N VAL A 248 -0.29 14.89 15.52
CA VAL A 248 -0.36 14.24 14.20
C VAL A 248 -1.78 14.32 13.64
N ILE A 249 -2.78 13.95 14.44
CA ILE A 249 -4.20 14.00 14.06
C ILE A 249 -4.64 15.43 13.73
N MET A 250 -4.25 16.43 14.50
CA MET A 250 -4.62 17.82 14.23
C MET A 250 -3.92 18.37 12.99
N ARG A 251 -2.67 17.97 12.71
CA ARG A 251 -1.95 18.31 11.47
C ARG A 251 -2.65 17.72 10.24
N PHE A 252 -3.08 16.46 10.33
CA PHE A 252 -3.84 15.80 9.25
C PHE A 252 -5.20 16.51 9.06
N ARG A 253 -5.94 16.76 10.13
CA ARG A 253 -7.24 17.47 10.12
C ARG A 253 -7.14 18.83 9.43
N ASN A 254 -6.11 19.64 9.76
CA ASN A 254 -5.84 20.92 9.09
C ASN A 254 -5.61 20.77 7.59
N SER A 255 -4.84 19.75 7.20
CA SER A 255 -4.54 19.49 5.79
C SER A 255 -5.77 19.08 5.00
N MET A 256 -6.62 18.23 5.58
CA MET A 256 -7.88 17.81 4.94
C MET A 256 -8.91 18.93 4.93
N PHE A 257 -9.02 19.72 5.99
CA PHE A 257 -9.85 20.91 6.02
C PHE A 257 -9.55 21.84 4.84
N LEU A 258 -8.27 22.19 4.62
CA LEU A 258 -7.87 23.04 3.50
C LEU A 258 -8.21 22.41 2.15
N LYS A 259 -8.05 21.08 1.99
CA LYS A 259 -8.37 20.36 0.75
C LYS A 259 -9.87 20.36 0.45
N CYS A 260 -10.70 20.20 1.50
CA CYS A 260 -12.15 20.06 1.38
C CYS A 260 -12.87 21.41 1.26
N SER A 261 -12.28 22.53 1.70
CA SER A 261 -12.94 23.84 1.84
C SER A 261 -13.67 24.32 0.60
N ASN A 262 -13.19 23.98 -0.63
CA ASN A 262 -13.85 24.33 -1.89
C ASN A 262 -14.60 23.16 -2.55
N ARG A 263 -14.37 21.91 -2.10
CA ARG A 263 -14.86 20.71 -2.79
C ARG A 263 -16.02 20.03 -2.07
N ASP A 264 -15.95 20.03 -0.74
CA ASP A 264 -16.93 19.42 0.15
C ASP A 264 -17.07 20.31 1.40
N LYS A 265 -17.96 21.30 1.29
CA LYS A 265 -18.18 22.29 2.34
C LYS A 265 -18.77 21.68 3.63
N VAL A 266 -19.49 20.55 3.53
CA VAL A 266 -20.03 19.83 4.69
C VAL A 266 -18.90 19.20 5.49
N LEU A 267 -18.08 18.38 4.83
CA LEU A 267 -16.91 17.77 5.45
C LEU A 267 -15.91 18.81 5.98
N ALA A 268 -15.73 19.92 5.27
CA ALA A 268 -14.87 21.00 5.72
C ALA A 268 -15.36 21.61 7.04
N ARG A 269 -16.68 21.86 7.21
CA ARG A 269 -17.23 22.36 8.48
C ARG A 269 -17.05 21.38 9.64
N GLU A 270 -17.28 20.09 9.39
CA GLU A 270 -17.03 19.04 10.39
C GLU A 270 -15.55 18.99 10.82
N LEU A 271 -14.63 19.08 9.85
CA LEU A 271 -13.20 19.12 10.15
C LEU A 271 -12.81 20.36 10.95
N LEU A 272 -13.37 21.53 10.62
CA LEU A 272 -13.09 22.78 11.34
C LEU A 272 -13.66 22.74 12.75
N SER A 273 -14.88 22.24 12.97
CA SER A 273 -15.50 22.17 14.30
C SER A 273 -14.72 21.28 15.28
N GLY A 274 -14.05 20.25 14.75
CA GLY A 274 -13.19 19.37 15.54
C GLY A 274 -11.73 19.86 15.66
N LEU A 275 -11.41 21.11 15.30
CA LEU A 275 -10.06 21.67 15.33
C LEU A 275 -9.93 22.74 16.41
N PRO A 276 -9.35 22.44 17.59
CA PRO A 276 -9.14 23.41 18.66
C PRO A 276 -8.26 24.58 18.20
N LEU A 277 -8.53 25.79 18.73
CA LEU A 277 -7.81 27.02 18.37
C LEU A 277 -6.29 26.91 18.52
N LYS A 278 -5.81 26.19 19.54
CA LYS A 278 -4.37 25.96 19.77
C LYS A 278 -3.64 25.28 18.61
N TYR A 279 -4.37 24.59 17.70
CA TYR A 279 -3.84 23.91 16.51
C TYR A 279 -4.08 24.67 15.21
N TRP A 280 -4.67 25.87 15.28
CA TRP A 280 -4.86 26.69 14.08
C TRP A 280 -3.52 27.15 13.52
N ASN A 281 -3.39 27.08 12.21
CA ASN A 281 -2.19 27.47 11.48
C ASN A 281 -2.55 28.09 10.11
N GLU A 282 -1.56 28.40 9.30
CA GLU A 282 -1.77 28.99 7.97
C GLU A 282 -2.79 28.21 7.11
N LYS A 283 -2.77 26.86 7.17
CA LYS A 283 -3.75 26.03 6.42
C LYS A 283 -5.17 26.28 6.91
N THR A 284 -5.38 26.48 8.22
CA THR A 284 -6.69 26.78 8.82
C THR A 284 -7.23 28.10 8.26
N PHE A 285 -6.44 29.17 8.31
CA PHE A 285 -6.88 30.49 7.81
C PHE A 285 -7.17 30.48 6.33
N ARG A 286 -6.31 29.85 5.53
CA ARG A 286 -6.54 29.65 4.08
C ARG A 286 -7.80 28.82 3.81
N GLY A 287 -8.07 27.80 4.61
CA GLY A 287 -9.27 26.97 4.53
C GLY A 287 -10.53 27.76 4.86
N ILE A 288 -10.52 28.58 5.90
CA ILE A 288 -11.63 29.46 6.27
C ILE A 288 -11.92 30.43 5.12
N ALA A 289 -10.90 31.11 4.60
CA ALA A 289 -11.07 32.02 3.46
C ALA A 289 -11.72 31.32 2.27
N ARG A 290 -11.31 30.10 1.91
CA ARG A 290 -11.93 29.32 0.84
C ARG A 290 -13.36 28.85 1.15
N LEU A 291 -13.65 28.52 2.40
CA LEU A 291 -14.96 28.00 2.81
C LEU A 291 -16.06 29.07 2.72
N PHE A 292 -15.71 30.32 3.05
CA PHE A 292 -16.69 31.40 3.19
C PHE A 292 -16.65 32.44 2.05
N PHE A 293 -15.54 32.56 1.33
CA PHE A 293 -15.35 33.61 0.30
C PHE A 293 -15.06 33.07 -1.10
N SER A 294 -15.23 31.74 -1.33
CA SER A 294 -15.06 31.13 -2.68
C SER A 294 -16.34 30.54 -3.21
#